data_5b95d276ca899ff89f4093d0c500dcc7
#
_entry.id   5b95d276ca899ff89f4093d0c500dcc7
#
_cell.length_a   1.000
_cell.length_b   1.000
_cell.length_c   1.000
_cell.angle_alpha   90.00
_cell.angle_beta   90.00
_cell.angle_gamma   90.00
#
_symmetry.space_group_name_H-M   'P 1'
#
loop_
_entity.id
_entity.type
_entity.pdbx_description
1 polymer ?
#
loop_
_entity_poly.entity_id
_entity_poly.type
_entity_poly.pdbx_seq_one_letter_code
_entity_poly.pdbx_strand_id
1 'polypeptide(L)'
;ILVKKGRQYNALVLKRLKALGTDMIPINAEEIYGRAFAFTIKNPQGGEPVARANDAVYEDSLNKLAEAGVNDFEILFIDVLSSSDSIRKTLILDKVESKEEALIDIYRRLRPGNPATPEVAQEFIDNLFFKSNYYDLSGVGRLKINQRLGVSSAVVLRIPRNTASLLLFKYTTQFRATQGVVDDID
;
A
#
# COMPACT_ATOMS: atom_id res chain seq x y z
N ILE A 1 -16.09 33.71 4.20
CA ILE A 1 -16.32 32.25 4.22
C ILE A 1 -16.10 31.73 2.80
N LEU A 2 -15.00 31.00 2.57
CA LEU A 2 -14.66 30.42 1.27
C LEU A 2 -15.52 29.19 0.94
N VAL A 3 -15.78 28.36 1.94
CA VAL A 3 -16.60 27.16 1.82
C VAL A 3 -17.43 26.98 3.10
N LYS A 4 -18.68 26.60 2.96
CA LYS A 4 -19.54 26.28 4.11
C LYS A 4 -19.23 24.87 4.59
N LYS A 5 -19.33 24.62 5.92
CA LYS A 5 -19.20 23.28 6.52
C LYS A 5 -20.11 22.27 5.80
N GLY A 6 -19.58 21.06 5.53
CA GLY A 6 -20.33 19.99 4.89
C GLY A 6 -20.44 20.05 3.35
N ARG A 7 -19.74 20.97 2.69
CA ARG A 7 -19.66 20.97 1.22
C ARG A 7 -18.37 20.34 0.72
N GLN A 8 -18.49 19.56 -0.36
CA GLN A 8 -17.34 18.98 -1.05
C GLN A 8 -16.47 20.07 -1.69
N TYR A 9 -15.16 19.88 -1.63
CA TYR A 9 -14.20 20.73 -2.31
C TYR A 9 -14.19 20.41 -3.81
N ASN A 10 -14.52 21.38 -4.64
CA ASN A 10 -14.37 21.26 -6.07
C ASN A 10 -13.03 21.89 -6.52
N ALA A 11 -12.62 21.61 -7.76
CA ALA A 11 -11.34 22.08 -8.31
C ALA A 11 -11.17 23.60 -8.21
N LEU A 12 -12.25 24.37 -8.28
CA LEU A 12 -12.24 25.82 -8.22
C LEU A 12 -11.98 26.33 -6.79
N VAL A 13 -12.55 25.65 -5.79
CA VAL A 13 -12.28 25.94 -4.37
C VAL A 13 -10.84 25.61 -4.02
N LEU A 14 -10.33 24.44 -4.47
CA LEU A 14 -8.94 24.05 -4.26
C LEU A 14 -7.96 25.06 -4.88
N LYS A 15 -8.26 25.55 -6.08
CA LYS A 15 -7.44 26.60 -6.72
C LYS A 15 -7.43 27.90 -5.92
N ARG A 16 -8.57 28.29 -5.34
CA ARG A 16 -8.67 29.47 -4.48
C ARG A 16 -7.93 29.31 -3.16
N LEU A 17 -8.02 28.14 -2.51
CA LEU A 17 -7.29 27.84 -1.28
C LEU A 17 -5.78 27.90 -1.51
N LYS A 18 -5.29 27.29 -2.61
CA LYS A 18 -3.88 27.38 -3.00
C LYS A 18 -3.43 28.81 -3.27
N ALA A 19 -4.26 29.63 -3.90
CA ALA A 19 -3.95 31.04 -4.16
C ALA A 19 -3.86 31.87 -2.87
N LEU A 20 -4.53 31.44 -1.80
CA LEU A 20 -4.49 32.09 -0.48
C LEU A 20 -3.35 31.56 0.41
N GLY A 21 -2.55 30.59 -0.07
CA GLY A 21 -1.48 29.99 0.72
C GLY A 21 -1.98 29.19 1.92
N THR A 22 -3.22 28.70 1.88
CA THR A 22 -3.80 27.92 2.97
C THR A 22 -3.51 26.44 2.73
N ASP A 23 -2.50 25.93 3.41
CA ASP A 23 -2.09 24.51 3.30
C ASP A 23 -2.74 23.63 4.36
N MET A 24 -3.26 24.22 5.43
CA MET A 24 -3.91 23.52 6.54
C MET A 24 -5.38 23.87 6.65
N ILE A 25 -6.21 22.88 6.90
CA ILE A 25 -7.65 23.02 7.10
C ILE A 25 -8.01 22.42 8.45
N PRO A 26 -8.64 23.18 9.37
CA PRO A 26 -9.09 22.62 10.62
C PRO A 26 -10.20 21.60 10.38
N ILE A 27 -10.06 20.42 10.97
CA ILE A 27 -11.04 19.33 10.95
C ILE A 27 -11.41 18.95 12.37
N ASN A 28 -12.60 18.37 12.57
CA ASN A 28 -12.96 17.80 13.85
C ASN A 28 -12.33 16.39 13.98
N ALA A 29 -11.95 15.99 15.17
CA ALA A 29 -11.40 14.66 15.43
C ALA A 29 -12.34 13.54 14.97
N GLU A 30 -13.65 13.72 15.10
CA GLU A 30 -14.67 12.78 14.67
C GLU A 30 -14.62 12.48 13.14
N GLU A 31 -14.12 13.40 12.32
CA GLU A 31 -14.05 13.23 10.86
C GLU A 31 -12.96 12.25 10.42
N ILE A 32 -12.01 11.97 11.33
CA ILE A 32 -10.92 11.01 11.08
C ILE A 32 -11.16 9.65 11.75
N TYR A 33 -12.20 9.52 12.59
CA TYR A 33 -12.50 8.25 13.24
C TYR A 33 -12.79 7.14 12.21
N GLY A 34 -12.26 5.95 12.46
CA GLY A 34 -12.35 4.79 11.57
C GLY A 34 -11.38 4.80 10.38
N ARG A 35 -10.64 5.89 10.15
CA ARG A 35 -9.53 5.90 9.21
C ARG A 35 -8.35 5.13 9.77
N ALA A 36 -7.41 4.72 8.92
CA ALA A 36 -6.26 3.93 9.35
C ALA A 36 -4.98 4.77 9.36
N PHE A 37 -4.10 4.52 10.33
CA PHE A 37 -2.76 5.11 10.35
C PHE A 37 -1.94 4.62 9.15
N ALA A 38 -1.25 5.54 8.49
CA ALA A 38 -0.39 5.21 7.35
C ALA A 38 0.92 4.52 7.77
N PHE A 39 1.46 4.92 8.92
CA PHE A 39 2.74 4.44 9.43
C PHE A 39 2.63 4.05 10.91
N THR A 40 3.54 3.17 11.32
CA THR A 40 3.72 2.84 12.74
C THR A 40 4.36 4.02 13.47
N ILE A 41 3.68 4.54 14.47
CA ILE A 41 4.10 5.67 15.28
C ILE A 41 4.87 5.14 16.49
N LYS A 42 6.16 5.40 16.51
CA LYS A 42 7.05 5.00 17.63
C LYS A 42 6.83 5.93 18.81
N ASN A 43 6.92 5.36 20.00
CA ASN A 43 6.92 6.17 21.21
C ASN A 43 8.26 6.93 21.33
N PRO A 44 8.27 8.27 21.44
CA PRO A 44 9.50 9.05 21.62
C PRO A 44 10.29 8.69 22.88
N GLN A 45 9.60 8.17 23.90
CA GLN A 45 10.22 7.75 25.17
C GLN A 45 10.78 6.31 25.13
N GLY A 46 10.66 5.61 24.00
CA GLY A 46 11.04 4.21 23.84
C GLY A 46 9.95 3.23 24.27
N GLY A 47 10.13 1.94 23.96
CA GLY A 47 9.15 0.91 24.27
C GLY A 47 8.27 0.54 23.07
N GLU A 48 7.05 0.08 23.34
CA GLU A 48 6.10 -0.29 22.30
C GLU A 48 5.62 0.91 21.48
N PRO A 49 5.31 0.71 20.20
CA PRO A 49 4.75 1.76 19.37
C PRO A 49 3.40 2.22 19.91
N VAL A 50 3.13 3.53 19.86
CA VAL A 50 1.88 4.14 20.32
C VAL A 50 0.70 3.72 19.44
N ALA A 51 0.94 3.61 18.14
CA ALA A 51 -0.02 3.11 17.16
C ALA A 51 0.72 2.37 16.04
N ARG A 52 0.13 1.30 15.53
CA ARG A 52 0.69 0.53 14.42
C ARG A 52 0.10 0.99 13.09
N ALA A 53 0.88 0.83 12.03
CA ALA A 53 0.36 1.02 10.68
C ALA A 53 -0.88 0.13 10.46
N ASN A 54 -1.91 0.67 9.80
CA ASN A 54 -3.18 0.02 9.54
C ASN A 54 -4.15 -0.10 10.73
N ASP A 55 -3.76 0.30 11.95
CA ASP A 55 -4.71 0.43 13.06
C ASP A 55 -5.72 1.55 12.79
N ALA A 56 -6.93 1.37 13.28
CA ALA A 56 -7.97 2.38 13.11
C ALA A 56 -7.82 3.52 14.13
N VAL A 57 -8.03 4.74 13.66
CA VAL A 57 -8.01 5.94 14.49
C VAL A 57 -9.30 6.04 15.27
N TYR A 58 -9.21 6.08 16.59
CA TYR A 58 -10.31 6.35 17.52
C TYR A 58 -9.85 7.31 18.61
N GLU A 59 -10.78 7.74 19.46
CA GLU A 59 -10.50 8.67 20.55
C GLU A 59 -9.37 8.18 21.46
N ASP A 60 -9.38 6.89 21.84
CA ASP A 60 -8.36 6.28 22.68
C ASP A 60 -6.96 6.35 22.05
N SER A 61 -6.88 6.15 20.73
CA SER A 61 -5.60 6.23 20.02
C SER A 61 -5.09 7.66 19.93
N LEU A 62 -5.97 8.64 19.77
CA LEU A 62 -5.61 10.05 19.77
C LEU A 62 -5.14 10.52 21.16
N ASN A 63 -5.79 10.08 22.22
CA ASN A 63 -5.37 10.37 23.59
C ASN A 63 -3.98 9.81 23.90
N LYS A 64 -3.69 8.56 23.51
CA LYS A 64 -2.35 7.96 23.63
C LYS A 64 -1.29 8.74 22.85
N LEU A 65 -1.62 9.23 21.65
CA LEU A 65 -0.70 10.05 20.86
C LEU A 65 -0.41 11.39 21.54
N ALA A 66 -1.45 12.04 22.09
CA ALA A 66 -1.30 13.28 22.83
C ALA A 66 -0.45 13.11 24.10
N GLU A 67 -0.66 12.02 24.85
CA GLU A 67 0.15 11.67 26.04
C GLU A 67 1.61 11.39 25.67
N ALA A 68 1.85 10.76 24.53
CA ALA A 68 3.20 10.52 24.00
C ALA A 68 3.86 11.77 23.39
N GLY A 69 3.14 12.89 23.30
CA GLY A 69 3.64 14.14 22.73
C GLY A 69 3.77 14.11 21.19
N VAL A 70 3.07 13.21 20.51
CA VAL A 70 3.07 13.13 19.05
C VAL A 70 1.94 13.99 18.52
N ASN A 71 2.30 15.09 17.85
CA ASN A 71 1.33 16.04 17.30
C ASN A 71 1.00 15.80 15.82
N ASP A 72 1.90 15.16 15.08
CA ASP A 72 1.75 14.94 13.65
C ASP A 72 1.72 13.45 13.33
N PHE A 73 0.75 13.04 12.55
CA PHE A 73 0.64 11.68 12.03
C PHE A 73 -0.07 11.66 10.68
N GLU A 74 0.17 10.62 9.93
CA GLU A 74 -0.43 10.43 8.62
C GLU A 74 -1.51 9.34 8.66
N ILE A 75 -2.60 9.58 7.94
CA ILE A 75 -3.70 8.63 7.77
C ILE A 75 -3.80 8.19 6.32
N LEU A 76 -4.24 6.95 6.11
CA LEU A 76 -4.51 6.46 4.78
C LEU A 76 -5.76 7.14 4.20
N PHE A 77 -5.60 7.67 3.00
CA PHE A 77 -6.74 8.12 2.21
C PHE A 77 -7.38 6.91 1.54
N ILE A 78 -8.53 6.50 2.02
CA ILE A 78 -9.35 5.43 1.44
C ILE A 78 -10.68 6.03 1.09
N ASP A 79 -10.97 6.08 -0.21
CA ASP A 79 -12.24 6.52 -0.77
C ASP A 79 -12.85 5.34 -1.53
N VAL A 80 -14.10 5.03 -1.25
CA VAL A 80 -14.81 3.89 -1.88
C VAL A 80 -14.88 4.03 -3.41
N LEU A 81 -14.75 5.26 -3.92
CA LEU A 81 -14.84 5.55 -5.35
C LEU A 81 -13.50 5.49 -6.08
N SER A 82 -12.42 5.93 -5.44
CA SER A 82 -11.10 6.08 -6.08
C SER A 82 -10.03 5.20 -5.50
N SER A 83 -10.14 4.83 -4.23
CA SER A 83 -9.14 4.02 -3.51
C SER A 83 -9.81 2.89 -2.74
N SER A 84 -9.52 1.66 -3.14
CA SER A 84 -10.06 0.46 -2.48
C SER A 84 -9.32 0.15 -1.18
N ASP A 85 -10.04 -0.37 -0.20
CA ASP A 85 -9.50 -0.85 1.07
C ASP A 85 -9.08 -2.33 1.04
N SER A 86 -9.06 -2.94 -0.15
CA SER A 86 -8.83 -4.38 -0.33
C SER A 86 -7.48 -4.85 0.22
N ILE A 87 -6.40 -4.09 -0.02
CA ILE A 87 -5.07 -4.43 0.52
C ILE A 87 -5.07 -4.32 2.05
N ARG A 88 -5.69 -3.28 2.60
CA ARG A 88 -5.84 -3.13 4.05
C ARG A 88 -6.57 -4.32 4.67
N LYS A 89 -7.69 -4.73 4.10
CA LYS A 89 -8.45 -5.90 4.56
C LYS A 89 -7.63 -7.18 4.46
N THR A 90 -6.86 -7.36 3.40
CA THR A 90 -5.97 -8.50 3.24
C THR A 90 -4.91 -8.54 4.33
N LEU A 91 -4.27 -7.40 4.64
CA LEU A 91 -3.26 -7.31 5.69
C LEU A 91 -3.83 -7.56 7.09
N ILE A 92 -5.07 -7.17 7.36
CA ILE A 92 -5.74 -7.47 8.65
C ILE A 92 -6.00 -8.97 8.80
N LEU A 93 -6.28 -9.67 7.70
CA LEU A 93 -6.54 -11.11 7.69
C LEU A 93 -5.25 -11.94 7.65
N ASP A 94 -4.14 -11.31 7.33
CA ASP A 94 -2.85 -11.98 7.25
C ASP A 94 -2.35 -12.33 8.67
N LYS A 95 -2.05 -13.61 8.86
CA LYS A 95 -1.56 -14.15 10.13
C LYS A 95 -0.07 -14.41 10.11
N VAL A 96 0.58 -14.16 8.98
CA VAL A 96 1.98 -14.47 8.77
C VAL A 96 2.85 -13.34 9.33
N GLU A 97 3.77 -13.67 10.22
CA GLU A 97 4.64 -12.71 10.88
C GLU A 97 6.07 -12.70 10.33
N SER A 98 6.49 -13.77 9.63
CA SER A 98 7.84 -13.91 9.12
C SER A 98 7.89 -14.19 7.61
N LYS A 99 9.03 -13.84 6.99
CA LYS A 99 9.26 -14.12 5.55
C LYS A 99 9.24 -15.62 5.26
N GLU A 100 9.84 -16.42 6.12
CA GLU A 100 9.91 -17.88 5.96
C GLU A 100 8.54 -18.50 6.02
N GLU A 101 7.71 -18.07 6.96
CA GLU A 101 6.34 -18.51 7.11
C GLU A 101 5.49 -18.14 5.88
N ALA A 102 5.67 -16.92 5.35
CA ALA A 102 5.03 -16.47 4.13
C ALA A 102 5.39 -17.35 2.92
N LEU A 103 6.67 -17.68 2.76
CA LEU A 103 7.14 -18.56 1.69
C LEU A 103 6.52 -19.95 1.76
N ILE A 104 6.47 -20.51 2.96
CA ILE A 104 5.87 -21.83 3.21
C ILE A 104 4.37 -21.80 2.92
N ASP A 105 3.65 -20.78 3.37
CA ASP A 105 2.20 -20.66 3.13
C ASP A 105 1.89 -20.51 1.63
N ILE A 106 2.64 -19.66 0.93
CA ILE A 106 2.52 -19.51 -0.53
C ILE A 106 2.78 -20.83 -1.23
N TYR A 107 3.86 -21.54 -0.86
CA TYR A 107 4.21 -22.83 -1.46
C TYR A 107 3.11 -23.87 -1.24
N ARG A 108 2.57 -23.99 -0.02
CA ARG A 108 1.47 -24.94 0.31
C ARG A 108 0.23 -24.67 -0.53
N ARG A 109 -0.10 -23.41 -0.78
CA ARG A 109 -1.27 -23.03 -1.59
C ARG A 109 -1.07 -23.34 -3.08
N LEU A 110 0.14 -23.17 -3.59
CA LEU A 110 0.46 -23.43 -5.01
C LEU A 110 0.77 -24.90 -5.30
N ARG A 111 1.28 -25.63 -4.31
CA ARG A 111 1.66 -27.05 -4.41
C ARG A 111 1.08 -27.86 -3.27
N PRO A 112 -0.24 -28.04 -3.19
CA PRO A 112 -0.86 -28.83 -2.13
C PRO A 112 -0.38 -30.27 -2.19
N GLY A 113 -0.09 -30.86 -1.00
CA GLY A 113 0.36 -32.24 -0.88
C GLY A 113 1.88 -32.47 -0.92
N ASN A 114 2.67 -31.47 -1.26
CA ASN A 114 4.13 -31.56 -1.22
C ASN A 114 4.67 -31.08 0.14
N PRO A 115 5.76 -31.70 0.66
CA PRO A 115 6.39 -31.21 1.87
C PRO A 115 6.93 -29.80 1.65
N ALA A 116 6.54 -28.87 2.52
CA ALA A 116 6.93 -27.47 2.45
C ALA A 116 8.06 -27.22 3.46
N THR A 117 9.31 -27.24 2.99
CA THR A 117 10.45 -26.74 3.76
C THR A 117 10.80 -25.31 3.30
N PRO A 118 11.44 -24.49 4.16
CA PRO A 118 11.83 -23.14 3.79
C PRO A 118 12.69 -23.08 2.50
N GLU A 119 13.63 -24.03 2.37
CA GLU A 119 14.55 -24.11 1.25
C GLU A 119 13.81 -24.41 -0.07
N VAL A 120 12.90 -25.40 -0.04
CA VAL A 120 12.10 -25.79 -1.21
C VAL A 120 11.14 -24.67 -1.61
N ALA A 121 10.56 -23.99 -0.62
CA ALA A 121 9.67 -22.86 -0.86
C ALA A 121 10.43 -21.66 -1.47
N GLN A 122 11.62 -21.36 -0.95
CA GLN A 122 12.48 -20.31 -1.48
C GLN A 122 12.92 -20.64 -2.92
N GLU A 123 13.39 -21.85 -3.17
CA GLU A 123 13.78 -22.29 -4.51
C GLU A 123 12.62 -22.21 -5.51
N PHE A 124 11.42 -22.55 -5.08
CA PHE A 124 10.23 -22.46 -5.91
C PHE A 124 9.94 -21.01 -6.31
N ILE A 125 9.99 -20.08 -5.38
CA ILE A 125 9.77 -18.65 -5.65
C ILE A 125 10.89 -18.10 -6.53
N ASP A 126 12.15 -18.47 -6.28
CA ASP A 126 13.29 -18.08 -7.10
C ASP A 126 13.15 -18.57 -8.54
N ASN A 127 12.69 -19.80 -8.71
CA ASN A 127 12.43 -20.35 -10.04
C ASN A 127 11.29 -19.61 -10.74
N LEU A 128 10.24 -19.28 -10.00
CA LEU A 128 9.04 -18.64 -10.56
C LEU A 128 9.30 -17.19 -11.02
N PHE A 129 10.11 -16.42 -10.28
CA PHE A 129 10.25 -14.98 -10.53
C PHE A 129 11.64 -14.52 -10.93
N PHE A 130 12.69 -15.25 -10.58
CA PHE A 130 14.07 -14.76 -10.70
C PHE A 130 14.96 -15.52 -11.65
N LYS A 131 14.70 -16.79 -11.91
CA LYS A 131 15.51 -17.59 -12.82
C LYS A 131 15.02 -17.47 -14.26
N SER A 132 15.83 -16.90 -15.14
CA SER A 132 15.51 -16.71 -16.56
C SER A 132 15.21 -18.01 -17.32
N ASN A 133 15.72 -19.15 -16.84
CA ASN A 133 15.46 -20.45 -17.46
C ASN A 133 14.02 -20.94 -17.25
N TYR A 134 13.34 -20.45 -16.21
CA TYR A 134 11.96 -20.84 -15.88
C TYR A 134 10.95 -19.76 -16.25
N TYR A 135 11.34 -18.50 -16.18
CA TYR A 135 10.48 -17.38 -16.48
C TYR A 135 11.24 -16.24 -17.16
N ASP A 136 10.80 -15.86 -18.33
CA ASP A 136 11.30 -14.68 -19.03
C ASP A 136 10.15 -13.87 -19.59
N LEU A 137 10.16 -12.59 -19.28
CA LEU A 137 9.20 -11.64 -19.83
C LEU A 137 9.65 -11.19 -21.21
N SER A 138 8.91 -11.56 -22.23
CA SER A 138 9.19 -11.16 -23.62
C SER A 138 9.15 -9.64 -23.81
N GLY A 139 9.76 -9.14 -24.89
CA GLY A 139 9.70 -7.71 -25.22
C GLY A 139 8.28 -7.16 -25.36
N VAL A 140 7.36 -7.98 -25.90
CA VAL A 140 5.94 -7.62 -26.03
C VAL A 140 5.27 -7.53 -24.66
N GLY A 141 5.54 -8.48 -23.76
CA GLY A 141 5.04 -8.44 -22.40
C GLY A 141 5.49 -7.18 -21.66
N ARG A 142 6.77 -6.80 -21.82
CA ARG A 142 7.32 -5.56 -21.24
C ARG A 142 6.63 -4.31 -21.79
N LEU A 143 6.39 -4.26 -23.08
CA LEU A 143 5.70 -3.14 -23.70
C LEU A 143 4.29 -2.97 -23.12
N LYS A 144 3.53 -4.06 -23.00
CA LYS A 144 2.19 -4.03 -22.39
C LYS A 144 2.21 -3.60 -20.93
N ILE A 145 3.17 -4.09 -20.17
CA ILE A 145 3.36 -3.66 -18.75
C ILE A 145 3.64 -2.16 -18.69
N ASN A 146 4.58 -1.66 -19.52
CA ASN A 146 4.90 -0.25 -19.55
C ASN A 146 3.70 0.63 -19.88
N GLN A 147 2.91 0.22 -20.87
CA GLN A 147 1.69 0.92 -21.25
C GLN A 147 0.67 0.93 -20.11
N ARG A 148 0.46 -0.22 -19.46
CA ARG A 148 -0.51 -0.35 -18.37
C ARG A 148 -0.12 0.46 -17.13
N LEU A 149 1.17 0.53 -16.81
CA LEU A 149 1.70 1.23 -15.64
C LEU A 149 2.09 2.68 -15.92
N GLY A 150 1.98 3.15 -17.16
CA GLY A 150 2.42 4.49 -17.54
C GLY A 150 3.93 4.74 -17.33
N VAL A 151 4.73 3.66 -17.30
CA VAL A 151 6.17 3.72 -17.08
C VAL A 151 6.88 3.88 -18.42
N SER A 152 7.85 4.81 -18.49
CA SER A 152 8.63 4.98 -19.71
C SER A 152 9.42 3.71 -20.03
N SER A 153 9.44 3.32 -21.30
CA SER A 153 10.14 2.11 -21.79
C SER A 153 11.63 2.07 -21.40
N ALA A 154 12.26 3.23 -21.22
CA ALA A 154 13.67 3.34 -20.85
C ALA A 154 13.96 2.80 -19.43
N VAL A 155 13.02 2.88 -18.51
CA VAL A 155 13.21 2.43 -17.13
C VAL A 155 13.16 0.89 -17.05
N VAL A 156 12.21 0.27 -17.73
CA VAL A 156 12.01 -1.19 -17.65
C VAL A 156 13.05 -1.97 -18.46
N LEU A 157 13.58 -1.38 -19.53
CA LEU A 157 14.67 -1.99 -20.30
C LEU A 157 16.00 -2.06 -19.54
N ARG A 158 16.20 -1.19 -18.55
CA ARG A 158 17.41 -1.19 -17.70
C ARG A 158 17.36 -2.15 -16.52
N ILE A 159 16.19 -2.67 -16.22
CA ILE A 159 16.01 -3.58 -15.09
C ILE A 159 16.32 -5.00 -15.56
N PRO A 160 17.14 -5.76 -14.81
CA PRO A 160 17.35 -7.18 -15.12
C PRO A 160 16.01 -7.91 -15.26
N ARG A 161 15.96 -8.85 -16.21
CA ARG A 161 14.71 -9.58 -16.53
C ARG A 161 14.04 -10.20 -15.32
N ASN A 162 14.82 -10.74 -14.44
CA ASN A 162 14.39 -11.36 -13.18
C ASN A 162 13.82 -10.38 -12.14
N THR A 163 14.20 -9.11 -12.17
CA THR A 163 13.70 -8.10 -11.24
C THR A 163 12.41 -7.43 -11.76
N ALA A 164 12.13 -7.51 -13.05
CA ALA A 164 10.96 -6.87 -13.67
C ALA A 164 9.64 -7.38 -13.07
N SER A 165 9.54 -8.68 -12.77
CA SER A 165 8.33 -9.28 -12.18
C SER A 165 8.03 -8.77 -10.77
N LEU A 166 9.06 -8.58 -9.93
CA LEU A 166 8.90 -8.00 -8.59
C LEU A 166 8.51 -6.54 -8.63
N LEU A 167 9.13 -5.78 -9.54
CA LEU A 167 8.74 -4.40 -9.74
C LEU A 167 7.30 -4.29 -10.22
N LEU A 168 6.88 -5.17 -11.13
CA LEU A 168 5.50 -5.23 -11.56
C LEU A 168 4.56 -5.48 -10.38
N PHE A 169 4.85 -6.46 -9.53
CA PHE A 169 4.06 -6.75 -8.35
C PHE A 169 4.01 -5.55 -7.38
N LYS A 170 5.17 -4.93 -7.12
CA LYS A 170 5.26 -3.73 -6.29
C LYS A 170 4.46 -2.57 -6.88
N TYR A 171 4.59 -2.29 -8.17
CA TYR A 171 3.86 -1.21 -8.83
C TYR A 171 2.36 -1.49 -8.92
N THR A 172 1.93 -2.71 -9.22
CA THR A 172 0.50 -3.05 -9.27
C THR A 172 -0.16 -2.97 -7.90
N THR A 173 0.50 -3.40 -6.85
CA THR A 173 -0.02 -3.28 -5.48
C THR A 173 -0.05 -1.82 -5.03
N GLN A 174 0.99 -1.04 -5.31
CA GLN A 174 1.04 0.38 -4.99
C GLN A 174 0.02 1.18 -5.80
N PHE A 175 -0.12 0.90 -7.10
CA PHE A 175 -1.10 1.55 -7.97
C PHE A 175 -2.52 1.26 -7.52
N ARG A 176 -2.86 0.02 -7.18
CA ARG A 176 -4.16 -0.34 -6.63
C ARG A 176 -4.44 0.30 -5.28
N ALA A 177 -3.43 0.42 -4.43
CA ALA A 177 -3.57 1.10 -3.15
C ALA A 177 -3.82 2.61 -3.30
N THR A 178 -3.21 3.25 -4.29
CA THR A 178 -3.29 4.71 -4.49
C THR A 178 -4.43 5.15 -5.40
N GLN A 179 -4.82 4.35 -6.39
CA GLN A 179 -5.84 4.74 -7.37
C GLN A 179 -7.17 4.00 -7.26
N GLY A 180 -7.24 2.93 -6.47
CA GLY A 180 -8.50 2.20 -6.23
C GLY A 180 -9.20 1.64 -7.47
N VAL A 181 -8.59 1.77 -8.63
CA VAL A 181 -9.16 1.32 -9.89
C VAL A 181 -8.94 -0.18 -10.01
N VAL A 182 -9.94 -0.93 -9.63
CA VAL A 182 -10.12 -2.30 -10.08
C VAL A 182 -10.82 -2.20 -11.45
N ASP A 183 -10.08 -1.81 -12.45
CA ASP A 183 -10.52 -2.08 -13.81
C ASP A 183 -10.17 -3.54 -14.08
N ASP A 184 -11.18 -4.29 -14.43
CA ASP A 184 -11.18 -5.70 -14.74
C ASP A 184 -9.94 -6.06 -15.56
N ILE A 185 -9.19 -7.00 -15.02
CA ILE A 185 -8.15 -7.69 -15.76
C ILE A 185 -8.86 -8.86 -16.43
N ASP A 186 -9.48 -8.60 -17.59
CA ASP A 186 -9.78 -9.62 -18.57
C ASP A 186 -8.52 -10.02 -19.34
#